data_c37786a2add5ec3daefef55aaeb78a3b
#
_entry.id   c37786a2add5ec3daefef55aaeb78a3b
#
_cell.length_a   1.000
_cell.length_b   1.000
_cell.length_c   1.000
_cell.angle_alpha   90.00
_cell.angle_beta   90.00
_cell.angle_gamma   90.00
#
_symmetry.space_group_name_H-M   'P 1'
#
loop_
_entity.id
_entity.type
_entity.pdbx_description
1 polymer ?
#
loop_
_entity_poly.entity_id
_entity_poly.type
_entity_poly.pdbx_seq_one_letter_code
_entity_poly.pdbx_strand_id
1 'polypeptide(L)'
;MTNTKKIKVTTLVLSVCMLMALWLMDSKYGEGILFRGTEPFRFGTTPSYTLNSVVEKLLVLTAFSCGVLLLSLLTKKKNGVFSNDRQLLQLVTIMDLFLVIVLVYAGVRSAGGIYTVNDAGKAEYLTSYWMAVAPCGIAAAVQTLLNVCGMRSAEK
;
A
#
# COMPACT_ATOMS: atom_id res chain seq x y z
N MET A 1 25.37 15.38 -1.89
CA MET A 1 24.50 14.21 -1.67
C MET A 1 24.38 13.46 -2.99
N THR A 2 24.74 12.18 -3.04
CA THR A 2 24.65 11.39 -4.28
C THR A 2 23.19 11.30 -4.74
N ASN A 3 22.97 11.23 -6.05
CA ASN A 3 21.63 11.18 -6.63
C ASN A 3 20.80 10.00 -6.05
N THR A 4 21.44 8.85 -5.87
CA THR A 4 20.84 7.65 -5.25
C THR A 4 20.35 7.90 -3.81
N LYS A 5 21.10 8.67 -3.01
CA LYS A 5 20.68 9.00 -1.64
C LYS A 5 19.45 9.90 -1.62
N LYS A 6 19.33 10.85 -2.56
CA LYS A 6 18.13 11.69 -2.72
C LYS A 6 16.92 10.82 -3.06
N ILE A 7 17.06 9.91 -4.02
CA ILE A 7 15.98 8.99 -4.41
C ILE A 7 15.52 8.14 -3.23
N LYS A 8 16.44 7.52 -2.47
CA LYS A 8 16.07 6.74 -1.28
C LYS A 8 15.29 7.56 -0.24
N VAL A 9 15.73 8.80 0.02
CA VAL A 9 15.03 9.69 0.96
C VAL A 9 13.63 10.02 0.44
N THR A 10 13.49 10.36 -0.84
CA THR A 10 12.17 10.66 -1.44
C THR A 10 11.25 9.43 -1.41
N THR A 11 11.79 8.25 -1.74
CA THR A 11 11.05 6.98 -1.65
C THR A 11 10.60 6.69 -0.21
N LEU A 12 11.46 6.93 0.78
CA LEU A 12 11.09 6.78 2.19
C LEU A 12 9.96 7.73 2.60
N VAL A 13 10.04 8.99 2.19
CA VAL A 13 8.97 9.99 2.47
C VAL A 13 7.65 9.54 1.84
N LEU A 14 7.66 9.08 0.59
CA LEU A 14 6.45 8.55 -0.06
C LEU A 14 5.90 7.31 0.64
N SER A 15 6.77 6.39 1.10
CA SER A 15 6.34 5.22 1.88
C SER A 15 5.67 5.62 3.20
N VAL A 16 6.20 6.64 3.89
CA VAL A 16 5.56 7.19 5.09
C VAL A 16 4.21 7.83 4.76
N CYS A 17 4.11 8.58 3.66
CA CYS A 17 2.83 9.13 3.20
C CYS A 17 1.81 8.02 2.90
N MET A 18 2.23 6.91 2.28
CA MET A 18 1.37 5.75 2.05
C MET A 18 0.91 5.10 3.37
N LEU A 19 1.81 4.94 4.34
CA LEU A 19 1.43 4.46 5.67
C LEU A 19 0.37 5.34 6.32
N MET A 20 0.55 6.65 6.28
CA MET A 20 -0.42 7.60 6.82
C MET A 20 -1.76 7.53 6.09
N ALA A 21 -1.75 7.42 4.76
CA ALA A 21 -2.97 7.29 3.96
C ALA A 21 -3.73 5.99 4.28
N LEU A 22 -3.03 4.85 4.39
CA LEU A 22 -3.61 3.57 4.77
C LEU A 22 -4.17 3.61 6.20
N TRP A 23 -3.43 4.19 7.13
CA TRP A 23 -3.89 4.34 8.51
C TRP A 23 -5.14 5.23 8.63
N LEU A 24 -5.17 6.35 7.92
CA LEU A 24 -6.35 7.23 7.86
C LEU A 24 -7.55 6.52 7.23
N MET A 25 -7.32 5.73 6.18
CA MET A 25 -8.36 4.93 5.54
C MET A 25 -8.92 3.88 6.51
N ASP A 26 -8.06 3.19 7.25
CA ASP A 26 -8.45 2.21 8.26
C ASP A 26 -9.22 2.87 9.40
N SER A 27 -8.71 3.97 9.94
CA SER A 27 -9.36 4.71 11.03
C SER A 27 -10.73 5.25 10.65
N LYS A 28 -10.95 5.59 9.38
CA LYS A 28 -12.21 6.18 8.91
C LYS A 28 -13.22 5.15 8.40
N TYR A 29 -12.75 4.06 7.80
CA TYR A 29 -13.57 3.09 7.08
C TYR A 29 -13.25 1.63 7.46
N GLY A 30 -12.46 1.38 8.51
CA GLY A 30 -11.91 0.07 8.83
C GLY A 30 -12.96 -1.03 9.04
N GLU A 31 -14.13 -0.68 9.56
CA GLU A 31 -15.27 -1.59 9.69
C GLU A 31 -16.03 -1.77 8.37
N GLY A 32 -15.61 -1.08 7.32
CA GLY A 32 -16.24 -1.15 6.00
C GLY A 32 -16.11 -2.53 5.37
N ILE A 33 -17.17 -2.97 4.71
CA ILE A 33 -17.24 -4.24 3.99
C ILE A 33 -16.98 -3.99 2.52
N LEU A 34 -16.07 -4.75 1.93
CA LEU A 34 -15.72 -4.71 0.52
C LEU A 34 -16.52 -5.75 -0.25
N PHE A 35 -17.85 -5.57 -0.38
CA PHE A 35 -18.69 -6.49 -1.14
C PHE A 35 -19.52 -5.80 -2.19
N ARG A 36 -19.81 -6.59 -3.24
CA ARG A 36 -20.79 -6.27 -4.25
C ARG A 36 -22.15 -6.78 -3.81
N GLY A 37 -23.12 -5.88 -3.56
CA GLY A 37 -24.51 -6.24 -3.47
C GLY A 37 -25.13 -6.12 -2.09
N THR A 38 -26.45 -6.17 -2.10
CA THR A 38 -27.34 -5.90 -0.98
C THR A 38 -27.46 -7.06 0.02
N GLU A 39 -26.80 -8.19 -0.22
CA GLU A 39 -26.91 -9.39 0.61
C GLU A 39 -25.55 -10.03 0.94
N PRO A 40 -24.68 -9.36 1.72
CA PRO A 40 -23.40 -9.94 2.13
C PRO A 40 -23.56 -11.16 3.06
N PHE A 41 -24.76 -11.38 3.63
CA PHE A 41 -25.00 -12.38 4.68
C PHE A 41 -25.90 -13.54 4.28
N ARG A 42 -26.39 -13.63 3.05
CA ARG A 42 -27.35 -14.66 2.67
C ARG A 42 -26.79 -16.08 2.67
N PHE A 43 -25.47 -16.20 2.58
CA PHE A 43 -24.78 -17.48 2.68
C PHE A 43 -23.66 -17.34 3.70
N GLY A 44 -23.88 -17.79 4.92
CA GLY A 44 -22.91 -17.75 6.03
C GLY A 44 -21.54 -18.40 5.81
N THR A 45 -21.08 -18.46 4.57
CA THR A 45 -19.84 -19.10 4.14
C THR A 45 -18.90 -18.19 3.36
N THR A 46 -19.29 -16.96 3.02
CA THR A 46 -18.36 -16.03 2.39
C THR A 46 -17.54 -15.32 3.46
N PRO A 47 -16.20 -15.47 3.45
CA PRO A 47 -15.37 -14.66 4.32
C PRO A 47 -15.67 -13.20 3.99
N SER A 48 -16.18 -12.49 4.98
CA SER A 48 -16.37 -11.05 4.90
C SER A 48 -15.00 -10.42 4.71
N TYR A 49 -14.67 -9.99 3.51
CA TYR A 49 -13.51 -9.15 3.28
C TYR A 49 -13.83 -7.78 3.88
N THR A 50 -13.43 -7.60 5.12
CA THR A 50 -13.46 -6.29 5.74
C THR A 50 -12.31 -5.47 5.15
N LEU A 51 -12.53 -4.18 4.96
CA LEU A 51 -11.48 -3.25 4.54
C LEU A 51 -10.28 -3.34 5.47
N ASN A 52 -10.52 -3.46 6.77
CA ASN A 52 -9.48 -3.65 7.79
C ASN A 52 -8.54 -4.81 7.44
N SER A 53 -9.05 -5.99 7.08
CA SER A 53 -8.21 -7.15 6.77
C SER A 53 -7.27 -6.94 5.56
N VAL A 54 -7.64 -6.08 4.62
CA VAL A 54 -6.81 -5.69 3.48
C VAL A 54 -5.79 -4.64 3.90
N VAL A 55 -6.25 -3.60 4.59
CA VAL A 55 -5.42 -2.47 5.01
C VAL A 55 -4.34 -2.88 5.99
N GLU A 56 -4.63 -3.74 6.97
CA GLU A 56 -3.63 -4.27 7.89
C GLU A 56 -2.46 -4.94 7.17
N LYS A 57 -2.73 -5.78 6.17
CA LYS A 57 -1.69 -6.44 5.39
C LYS A 57 -0.85 -5.44 4.60
N LEU A 58 -1.50 -4.41 4.03
CA LEU A 58 -0.81 -3.36 3.30
C LEU A 58 0.00 -2.45 4.23
N LEU A 59 -0.48 -2.17 5.44
CA LEU A 59 0.26 -1.45 6.46
C LEU A 59 1.55 -2.18 6.84
N VAL A 60 1.47 -3.49 7.09
CA VAL A 60 2.66 -4.32 7.40
C VAL A 60 3.66 -4.29 6.26
N LEU A 61 3.20 -4.46 5.02
CA LEU A 61 4.06 -4.43 3.82
C LEU A 61 4.76 -3.08 3.67
N THR A 62 4.01 -1.99 3.80
CA THR A 62 4.53 -0.63 3.66
C THR A 62 5.48 -0.26 4.80
N ALA A 63 5.16 -0.69 6.04
CA ALA A 63 6.05 -0.51 7.20
C ALA A 63 7.38 -1.26 7.02
N PHE A 64 7.33 -2.46 6.46
CA PHE A 64 8.54 -3.21 6.12
C PHE A 64 9.38 -2.48 5.07
N SER A 65 8.77 -1.94 4.01
CA SER A 65 9.46 -1.11 3.01
C SER A 65 10.13 0.11 3.65
N CYS A 66 9.44 0.82 4.54
CA CYS A 66 10.01 1.93 5.30
C CYS A 66 11.22 1.49 6.14
N GLY A 67 11.11 0.37 6.85
CA GLY A 67 12.17 -0.18 7.69
C GLY A 67 13.42 -0.51 6.88
N VAL A 68 13.26 -1.19 5.75
CA VAL A 68 14.35 -1.54 4.83
C VAL A 68 15.05 -0.30 4.28
N LEU A 69 14.29 0.71 3.84
CA LEU A 69 14.83 1.98 3.35
C LEU A 69 15.58 2.75 4.44
N LEU A 70 15.00 2.82 5.64
CA LEU A 70 15.60 3.50 6.77
C LEU A 70 16.93 2.83 7.18
N LEU A 71 16.94 1.51 7.31
CA LEU A 71 18.16 0.75 7.60
C LEU A 71 19.23 1.00 6.55
N SER A 72 18.87 1.05 5.27
CA SER A 72 19.83 1.30 4.18
C SER A 72 20.42 2.71 4.21
N LEU A 73 19.71 3.68 4.80
CA LEU A 73 20.20 5.05 4.97
C LEU A 73 21.12 5.19 6.19
N LEU A 74 20.85 4.40 7.24
CA LEU A 74 21.61 4.42 8.49
C LEU A 74 22.86 3.57 8.45
N THR A 75 22.86 2.45 7.72
CA THR A 75 24.02 1.56 7.63
C THR A 75 25.10 2.14 6.71
N LYS A 76 26.29 2.30 7.24
CA LYS A 76 27.47 2.67 6.44
C LYS A 76 27.80 1.53 5.47
N LYS A 77 28.05 1.89 4.22
CA LYS A 77 28.22 1.10 3.00
C LYS A 77 29.23 -0.07 3.07
N LYS A 78 29.85 -0.38 4.22
CA LYS A 78 31.06 -1.20 4.23
C LYS A 78 30.87 -2.72 4.21
N ASN A 79 29.77 -3.32 4.73
CA ASN A 79 29.62 -4.80 4.72
C ASN A 79 28.19 -5.27 5.08
N GLY A 80 27.12 -4.63 4.64
CA GLY A 80 25.75 -5.02 4.97
C GLY A 80 25.00 -5.71 3.83
N VAL A 81 24.00 -6.49 4.18
CA VAL A 81 23.05 -7.14 3.25
C VAL A 81 22.42 -6.14 2.26
N PHE A 82 22.42 -4.86 2.59
CA PHE A 82 21.89 -3.75 1.77
C PHE A 82 22.99 -2.91 1.09
N SER A 83 24.14 -3.49 0.82
CA SER A 83 25.26 -2.76 0.18
C SER A 83 24.99 -2.41 -1.29
N ASN A 84 24.07 -3.13 -1.95
CA ASN A 84 23.68 -2.92 -3.33
C ASN A 84 22.40 -2.10 -3.43
N ASP A 85 22.54 -0.80 -3.70
CA ASP A 85 21.43 0.13 -3.84
C ASP A 85 20.40 -0.30 -4.91
N ARG A 86 20.87 -0.97 -5.97
CA ARG A 86 20.00 -1.47 -7.03
C ARG A 86 19.09 -2.59 -6.54
N GLN A 87 19.64 -3.59 -5.85
CA GLN A 87 18.85 -4.71 -5.31
C GLN A 87 17.80 -4.22 -4.31
N LEU A 88 18.18 -3.25 -3.47
CA LEU A 88 17.26 -2.65 -2.51
C LEU A 88 16.11 -1.92 -3.20
N LEU A 89 16.39 -1.10 -4.20
CA LEU A 89 15.35 -0.39 -4.96
C LEU A 89 14.48 -1.38 -5.75
N GLN A 90 15.05 -2.48 -6.27
CA GLN A 90 14.28 -3.56 -6.89
C GLN A 90 13.31 -4.21 -5.90
N LEU A 91 13.78 -4.53 -4.69
CA LEU A 91 12.93 -5.11 -3.65
C LEU A 91 11.75 -4.19 -3.31
N VAL A 92 12.02 -2.91 -3.05
CA VAL A 92 10.97 -1.94 -2.75
C VAL A 92 9.99 -1.79 -3.92
N THR A 93 10.49 -1.79 -5.17
CA THR A 93 9.62 -1.73 -6.36
C THR A 93 8.69 -2.96 -6.46
N ILE A 94 9.20 -4.16 -6.17
CA ILE A 94 8.37 -5.38 -6.15
C ILE A 94 7.27 -5.27 -5.10
N MET A 95 7.61 -4.74 -3.91
CA MET A 95 6.64 -4.53 -2.84
C MET A 95 5.57 -3.50 -3.22
N ASP A 96 5.95 -2.40 -3.88
CA ASP A 96 5.01 -1.38 -4.39
C ASP A 96 4.07 -1.97 -5.46
N LEU A 97 4.60 -2.77 -6.38
CA LEU A 97 3.79 -3.44 -7.41
C LEU A 97 2.81 -4.43 -6.77
N PHE A 98 3.25 -5.20 -5.78
CA PHE A 98 2.37 -6.10 -5.04
C PHE A 98 1.26 -5.35 -4.31
N LEU A 99 1.58 -4.22 -3.66
CA LEU A 99 0.61 -3.33 -3.03
C LEU A 99 -0.44 -2.86 -4.04
N VAL A 100 -0.03 -2.38 -5.21
CA VAL A 100 -0.95 -1.93 -6.28
C VAL A 100 -1.85 -3.08 -6.75
N ILE A 101 -1.29 -4.29 -6.94
CA ILE A 101 -2.07 -5.47 -7.35
C ILE A 101 -3.15 -5.79 -6.30
N VAL A 102 -2.80 -5.77 -5.00
CA VAL A 102 -3.76 -6.04 -3.92
C VAL A 102 -4.84 -4.97 -3.87
N LEU A 103 -4.47 -3.68 -4.02
CA LEU A 103 -5.45 -2.58 -4.06
C LEU A 103 -6.41 -2.74 -5.24
N VAL A 104 -5.91 -3.02 -6.43
CA VAL A 104 -6.74 -3.22 -7.63
C VAL A 104 -7.64 -4.44 -7.47
N TYR A 105 -7.10 -5.56 -6.98
CA TYR A 105 -7.88 -6.77 -6.74
C TYR A 105 -9.03 -6.53 -5.76
N ALA A 106 -8.77 -5.88 -4.63
CA ALA A 106 -9.79 -5.53 -3.66
C ALA A 106 -10.87 -4.62 -4.25
N GLY A 107 -10.47 -3.61 -5.05
CA GLY A 107 -11.40 -2.71 -5.74
C GLY A 107 -12.30 -3.42 -6.75
N VAL A 108 -11.75 -4.33 -7.54
CA VAL A 108 -12.52 -5.13 -8.50
C VAL A 108 -13.51 -6.06 -7.77
N ARG A 109 -13.05 -6.71 -6.69
CA ARG A 109 -13.91 -7.61 -5.89
C ARG A 109 -15.05 -6.88 -5.18
N SER A 110 -14.83 -5.65 -4.75
CA SER A 110 -15.83 -4.80 -4.10
C SER A 110 -16.74 -4.05 -5.07
N ALA A 111 -16.55 -4.22 -6.38
CA ALA A 111 -17.17 -3.38 -7.40
C ALA A 111 -16.97 -1.87 -7.15
N GLY A 112 -15.87 -1.51 -6.49
CA GLY A 112 -15.47 -0.13 -6.23
C GLY A 112 -16.22 0.56 -5.09
N GLY A 113 -16.95 -0.17 -4.23
CA GLY A 113 -17.69 0.39 -3.10
C GLY A 113 -17.20 -0.08 -1.73
N ILE A 114 -17.30 0.79 -0.75
CA ILE A 114 -17.16 0.49 0.68
C ILE A 114 -18.54 0.63 1.31
N TYR A 115 -18.98 -0.39 2.03
CA TYR A 115 -20.30 -0.50 2.63
C TYR A 115 -20.22 -0.69 4.14
N THR A 116 -21.23 -0.24 4.88
CA THR A 116 -21.45 -0.63 6.28
C THR A 116 -22.73 -1.45 6.38
N VAL A 117 -22.92 -2.13 7.48
CA VAL A 117 -24.18 -2.85 7.76
C VAL A 117 -24.92 -2.09 8.85
N ASN A 118 -26.15 -1.68 8.56
CA ASN A 118 -27.00 -1.02 9.55
C ASN A 118 -27.62 -2.05 10.52
N ASP A 119 -28.28 -1.55 11.58
CA ASP A 119 -28.94 -2.39 12.61
C ASP A 119 -30.00 -3.35 12.04
N ALA A 120 -30.52 -3.06 10.86
CA ALA A 120 -31.48 -3.90 10.13
C ALA A 120 -30.79 -4.98 9.27
N GLY A 121 -29.45 -5.11 9.32
CA GLY A 121 -28.68 -6.05 8.53
C GLY A 121 -28.57 -5.70 7.05
N LYS A 122 -28.90 -4.46 6.65
CA LYS A 122 -28.80 -4.00 5.25
C LYS A 122 -27.47 -3.30 5.00
N ALA A 123 -26.88 -3.59 3.84
CA ALA A 123 -25.67 -2.91 3.40
C ALA A 123 -26.00 -1.47 2.99
N GLU A 124 -25.29 -0.52 3.56
CA GLU A 124 -25.40 0.90 3.30
C GLU A 124 -24.08 1.40 2.69
N TYR A 125 -24.18 2.11 1.56
CA TYR A 125 -23.01 2.63 0.86
C TYR A 125 -22.36 3.77 1.64
N LEU A 126 -21.06 3.66 1.92
CA LEU A 126 -20.30 4.71 2.59
C LEU A 126 -19.58 5.61 1.60
N THR A 127 -18.79 5.02 0.71
CA THR A 127 -17.95 5.78 -0.24
C THR A 127 -17.41 4.90 -1.36
N SER A 128 -16.85 5.53 -2.39
CA SER A 128 -16.12 4.83 -3.43
C SER A 128 -14.78 4.32 -2.89
N TYR A 129 -14.52 3.03 -3.07
CA TYR A 129 -13.25 2.41 -2.77
C TYR A 129 -12.09 3.11 -3.51
N TRP A 130 -12.28 3.39 -4.80
CA TRP A 130 -11.26 4.00 -5.65
C TRP A 130 -10.84 5.39 -5.16
N MET A 131 -11.78 6.19 -4.68
CA MET A 131 -11.48 7.49 -4.09
C MET A 131 -10.70 7.36 -2.77
N ALA A 132 -11.05 6.38 -1.96
CA ALA A 132 -10.36 6.16 -0.68
C ALA A 132 -8.91 5.70 -0.87
N VAL A 133 -8.62 4.86 -1.88
CA VAL A 133 -7.28 4.31 -2.13
C VAL A 133 -6.44 5.14 -3.10
N ALA A 134 -7.01 6.12 -3.80
CA ALA A 134 -6.32 6.92 -4.81
C ALA A 134 -5.00 7.53 -4.32
N PRO A 135 -4.92 8.15 -3.12
CA PRO A 135 -3.67 8.73 -2.63
C PRO A 135 -2.56 7.68 -2.50
N CYS A 136 -2.90 6.48 -2.01
CA CYS A 136 -1.95 5.38 -1.85
C CYS A 136 -1.47 4.85 -3.21
N GLY A 137 -2.39 4.65 -4.15
CA GLY A 137 -2.07 4.20 -5.51
C GLY A 137 -1.19 5.19 -6.28
N ILE A 138 -1.47 6.48 -6.20
CA ILE A 138 -0.65 7.53 -6.82
C ILE A 138 0.75 7.55 -6.20
N ALA A 139 0.86 7.50 -4.88
CA ALA A 139 2.15 7.47 -4.20
C ALA A 139 2.98 6.25 -4.61
N ALA A 140 2.38 5.07 -4.68
CA ALA A 140 3.05 3.84 -5.13
C ALA A 140 3.53 3.93 -6.58
N ALA A 141 2.73 4.51 -7.48
CA ALA A 141 3.12 4.72 -8.88
C ALA A 141 4.31 5.67 -9.01
N VAL A 142 4.27 6.81 -8.31
CA VAL A 142 5.38 7.78 -8.29
C VAL A 142 6.64 7.15 -7.71
N GLN A 143 6.51 6.39 -6.62
CA GLN A 143 7.62 5.68 -5.99
C GLN A 143 8.26 4.66 -6.93
N THR A 144 7.45 3.86 -7.64
CA THR A 144 7.93 2.91 -8.64
C THR A 144 8.74 3.59 -9.73
N LEU A 145 8.26 4.72 -10.26
CA LEU A 145 8.98 5.50 -11.27
C LEU A 145 10.32 6.02 -10.75
N LEU A 146 10.34 6.58 -9.53
CA LEU A 146 11.57 7.06 -8.89
C LEU A 146 12.59 5.95 -8.66
N ASN A 147 12.13 4.78 -8.23
CA ASN A 147 12.98 3.62 -8.01
C ASN A 147 13.62 3.14 -9.33
N VAL A 148 12.85 3.09 -10.42
CA VAL A 148 13.36 2.74 -11.76
C VAL A 148 14.43 3.75 -12.21
N CYS A 149 14.19 5.05 -12.01
CA CYS A 149 15.20 6.07 -12.29
C CYS A 149 16.45 5.93 -11.42
N GLY A 150 16.27 5.56 -10.14
CA GLY A 150 17.34 5.30 -9.19
C GLY A 150 18.21 4.10 -9.58
N MET A 151 17.59 3.03 -10.04
CA MET A 151 18.30 1.84 -10.52
C MET A 151 19.18 2.14 -11.72
N ARG A 152 18.68 2.92 -12.70
CA ARG A 152 19.46 3.36 -13.88
C ARG A 152 20.63 4.29 -13.50
N SER A 153 20.46 5.09 -12.46
CA SER A 153 21.54 5.98 -11.97
C SER A 153 22.61 5.24 -11.18
N ALA A 154 22.32 4.07 -10.66
CA ALA A 154 23.27 3.23 -9.93
C ALA A 154 24.14 2.35 -10.85
N GLU A 155 23.78 2.27 -12.15
CA GLU A 155 24.54 1.55 -13.19
C GLU A 155 25.66 2.40 -13.81
N LYS A 156 25.61 3.71 -13.62
CA LYS A 156 26.65 4.66 -14.09
C LYS A 156 27.63 4.99 -12.99
#